data_19c9f408a0f8f0cedec1908ae31fedec
#
_entry.id   19c9f408a0f8f0cedec1908ae31fedec
#
_cell.length_a   1.000
_cell.length_b   1.000
_cell.length_c   1.000
_cell.angle_alpha   90.00
_cell.angle_beta   90.00
_cell.angle_gamma   90.00
#
_symmetry.space_group_name_H-M   'P 1'
#
loop_
_entity.id
_entity.type
_entity.pdbx_description
1 polymer ?
#
loop_
_entity_poly.entity_id
_entity_poly.type
_entity_poly.pdbx_seq_one_letter_code
_entity_poly.pdbx_strand_id
1 'polypeptide(L)'
;MLPTKPLYLAMDQGGQSSRVAVYDNQGQQLACFSAPLETRHYTDAAGAPCVEQDPHQLLRGLRDCLAQVESHLGQAANQLVAAGFAGQGSSLLCWHRQTGEPLSPILSWQDRRAGSYLQDLPFAQSELMSRTGLRLSPHYGASKLRWCLDNLPEVQAASRGGQLCMGPIAGFVFQHLTGAAPAIDPGHAQRTLLWNLHSNSWDAKLLSAFGIQSAWLPECRWHKSHFGELRFGGRSIPLTISQRDQGASLFAGGLPQADAAYVNIGTGAFVQCLSQNLLAPEGLLVSPLWLTDSGGQDPLGKTYAWEAPVNGAAAALPWLAEETGGEVTPERIHAALNLEPFDKCFLLNGQGGLSAPWWRPEFETRFGGKLSADEKILAWLESLIFQVAVNLARIERRIPVKRLYLSGGLSRAEGLCQRLANITGKPVIRRHNPDATLQGLAWALAGMPEDWSGQDGDTFKPVGQVALLQRFAAWQSAMAQALGTDTQDIY
;
A
#
# COMPACT_ATOMS: atom_id res chain seq x y z
N MET A 1 -32.19 -20.11 -22.70
CA MET A 1 -31.66 -19.02 -21.87
C MET A 1 -30.23 -18.82 -22.29
N LEU A 2 -29.83 -17.61 -22.67
CA LEU A 2 -28.42 -17.28 -22.86
C LEU A 2 -27.73 -17.49 -21.51
N PRO A 3 -26.53 -18.08 -21.44
CA PRO A 3 -25.81 -18.21 -20.19
C PRO A 3 -25.66 -16.82 -19.57
N THR A 4 -26.17 -16.65 -18.37
CA THR A 4 -26.01 -15.39 -17.62
C THR A 4 -24.52 -15.21 -17.34
N LYS A 5 -23.94 -14.10 -17.77
CA LYS A 5 -22.52 -13.81 -17.53
C LYS A 5 -22.28 -13.64 -16.02
N PRO A 6 -21.27 -14.28 -15.45
CA PRO A 6 -20.96 -14.14 -14.02
C PRO A 6 -20.54 -12.69 -13.69
N LEU A 7 -20.95 -12.22 -12.52
CA LEU A 7 -20.56 -10.93 -11.95
C LEU A 7 -19.74 -11.15 -10.69
N TYR A 8 -18.83 -10.22 -10.42
CA TYR A 8 -17.90 -10.25 -9.32
C TYR A 8 -18.03 -8.98 -8.47
N LEU A 9 -18.06 -9.14 -7.15
CA LEU A 9 -18.20 -8.06 -6.19
C LEU A 9 -16.84 -7.74 -5.57
N ALA A 10 -16.28 -6.60 -5.88
CA ALA A 10 -15.01 -6.12 -5.32
C ALA A 10 -15.27 -5.05 -4.25
N MET A 11 -14.68 -5.22 -3.06
CA MET A 11 -14.74 -4.28 -1.95
C MET A 11 -13.34 -3.74 -1.66
N ASP A 12 -13.20 -2.42 -1.53
CA ASP A 12 -11.94 -1.75 -1.18
C ASP A 12 -12.14 -0.84 0.04
N GLN A 13 -11.37 -1.09 1.08
CA GLN A 13 -11.33 -0.26 2.28
C GLN A 13 -10.03 0.54 2.34
N GLY A 14 -10.08 1.72 1.77
CA GLY A 14 -9.00 2.70 1.86
C GLY A 14 -9.00 3.50 3.15
N GLY A 15 -8.03 4.41 3.30
CA GLY A 15 -7.89 5.26 4.47
C GLY A 15 -8.94 6.40 4.56
N GLN A 16 -9.61 6.76 3.47
CA GLN A 16 -10.55 7.88 3.41
C GLN A 16 -11.95 7.48 2.96
N SER A 17 -12.13 6.26 2.47
CA SER A 17 -13.42 5.78 1.99
C SER A 17 -13.49 4.26 1.94
N SER A 18 -14.72 3.75 2.05
CA SER A 18 -15.13 2.41 1.67
C SER A 18 -15.66 2.46 0.24
N ARG A 19 -15.28 1.49 -0.60
CA ARG A 19 -15.76 1.42 -1.98
C ARG A 19 -16.21 -0.01 -2.31
N VAL A 20 -17.28 -0.12 -3.06
CA VAL A 20 -17.80 -1.42 -3.54
C VAL A 20 -18.15 -1.28 -5.01
N ALA A 21 -17.63 -2.18 -5.82
CA ALA A 21 -17.86 -2.19 -7.26
C ALA A 21 -18.23 -3.58 -7.77
N VAL A 22 -18.94 -3.61 -8.90
CA VAL A 22 -19.32 -4.82 -9.61
C VAL A 22 -18.66 -4.83 -10.98
N TYR A 23 -18.09 -5.96 -11.31
CA TYR A 23 -17.43 -6.20 -12.60
C TYR A 23 -18.01 -7.42 -13.29
N ASP A 24 -18.02 -7.39 -14.62
CA ASP A 24 -18.25 -8.58 -15.43
C ASP A 24 -16.99 -9.42 -15.61
N ASN A 25 -17.08 -10.52 -16.33
CA ASN A 25 -15.97 -11.44 -16.59
C ASN A 25 -14.92 -10.91 -17.59
N GLN A 26 -15.12 -9.72 -18.14
CA GLN A 26 -14.18 -9.03 -19.04
C GLN A 26 -13.50 -7.84 -18.36
N GLY A 27 -13.87 -7.54 -17.11
CA GLY A 27 -13.32 -6.44 -16.33
C GLY A 27 -14.01 -5.10 -16.59
N GLN A 28 -15.20 -5.12 -17.21
CA GLN A 28 -16.00 -3.92 -17.31
C GLN A 28 -16.65 -3.63 -15.97
N GLN A 29 -16.43 -2.44 -15.43
CA GLN A 29 -17.10 -1.96 -14.23
C GLN A 29 -18.55 -1.58 -14.54
N LEU A 30 -19.50 -2.27 -13.90
CA LEU A 30 -20.93 -2.06 -14.10
C LEU A 30 -21.50 -1.07 -13.09
N ALA A 31 -20.97 -1.05 -11.89
CA ALA A 31 -21.37 -0.14 -10.82
C ALA A 31 -20.18 0.09 -9.87
N CYS A 32 -20.13 1.27 -9.25
CA CYS A 32 -19.22 1.58 -8.16
C CYS A 32 -19.86 2.59 -7.22
N PHE A 33 -19.84 2.30 -5.92
CA PHE A 33 -20.35 3.18 -4.88
C PHE A 33 -19.27 3.40 -3.83
N SER A 34 -19.29 4.58 -3.20
CA SER A 34 -18.33 4.92 -2.17
C SER A 34 -19.00 5.63 -1.01
N ALA A 35 -18.48 5.40 0.19
CA ALA A 35 -18.85 6.10 1.41
C ALA A 35 -17.59 6.65 2.09
N PRO A 36 -17.59 7.90 2.58
CA PRO A 36 -16.44 8.50 3.24
C PRO A 36 -16.15 7.83 4.58
N LEU A 37 -14.89 7.79 4.96
CA LEU A 37 -14.42 7.39 6.27
C LEU A 37 -13.58 8.52 6.85
N GLU A 38 -14.02 9.07 7.98
CA GLU A 38 -13.31 10.13 8.65
C GLU A 38 -12.06 9.60 9.36
N THR A 39 -10.98 10.36 9.25
CA THR A 39 -9.74 10.09 9.96
C THR A 39 -9.45 11.24 10.91
N ARG A 40 -9.34 10.92 12.21
CA ARG A 40 -9.01 11.87 13.26
C ARG A 40 -7.50 11.92 13.45
N HIS A 41 -6.95 13.13 13.39
CA HIS A 41 -5.54 13.40 13.64
C HIS A 41 -5.41 14.23 14.91
N TYR A 42 -4.59 13.79 15.83
CA TYR A 42 -4.27 14.54 17.06
C TYR A 42 -2.89 14.13 17.58
N THR A 43 -2.42 14.82 18.60
CA THR A 43 -1.17 14.50 19.29
C THR A 43 -1.51 14.08 20.72
N ASP A 44 -0.93 13.00 21.21
CA ASP A 44 -1.12 12.57 22.59
C ASP A 44 -0.32 13.43 23.58
N ALA A 45 -0.48 13.13 24.88
CA ALA A 45 0.21 13.86 25.94
C ALA A 45 1.74 13.71 25.90
N ALA A 46 2.26 12.68 25.21
CA ALA A 46 3.69 12.45 25.02
C ALA A 46 4.23 13.11 23.73
N GLY A 47 3.38 13.81 22.97
CA GLY A 47 3.76 14.46 21.73
C GLY A 47 3.75 13.53 20.50
N ALA A 48 3.24 12.29 20.62
CA ALA A 48 3.21 11.35 19.50
C ALA A 48 2.00 11.57 18.58
N PRO A 49 2.17 11.53 17.26
CA PRO A 49 1.06 11.60 16.30
C PRO A 49 0.10 10.42 16.45
N CYS A 50 -1.15 10.69 16.68
CA CYS A 50 -2.23 9.73 16.78
C CYS A 50 -3.17 9.87 15.59
N VAL A 51 -3.53 8.75 14.97
CA VAL A 51 -4.40 8.73 13.79
C VAL A 51 -5.40 7.59 13.91
N GLU A 52 -6.67 7.94 14.05
CA GLU A 52 -7.75 6.99 14.35
C GLU A 52 -8.90 7.06 13.36
N GLN A 53 -9.63 5.96 13.25
CA GLN A 53 -10.88 5.88 12.50
C GLN A 53 -11.94 5.15 13.34
N ASP A 54 -13.22 5.46 13.10
CA ASP A 54 -14.33 4.79 13.76
C ASP A 54 -14.66 3.46 13.08
N PRO A 55 -14.52 2.31 13.79
CA PRO A 55 -14.86 1.00 13.23
C PRO A 55 -16.34 0.85 12.88
N HIS A 56 -17.25 1.53 13.58
CA HIS A 56 -18.67 1.51 13.24
C HIS A 56 -18.97 2.31 11.98
N GLN A 57 -18.31 3.46 11.78
CA GLN A 57 -18.43 4.22 10.53
C GLN A 57 -17.93 3.42 9.33
N LEU A 58 -16.80 2.72 9.47
CA LEU A 58 -16.26 1.84 8.44
C LEU A 58 -17.29 0.77 8.04
N LEU A 59 -17.87 0.06 9.02
CA LEU A 59 -18.86 -0.97 8.75
C LEU A 59 -20.16 -0.41 8.13
N ARG A 60 -20.63 0.76 8.61
CA ARG A 60 -21.79 1.44 8.00
C ARG A 60 -21.49 1.76 6.55
N GLY A 61 -20.34 2.37 6.25
CA GLY A 61 -19.95 2.75 4.89
C GLY A 61 -19.92 1.56 3.93
N LEU A 62 -19.33 0.43 4.34
CA LEU A 62 -19.34 -0.80 3.53
C LEU A 62 -20.77 -1.34 3.31
N ARG A 63 -21.59 -1.38 4.35
CA ARG A 63 -22.99 -1.85 4.24
C ARG A 63 -23.83 -0.94 3.35
N ASP A 64 -23.66 0.36 3.45
CA ASP A 64 -24.35 1.34 2.62
C ASP A 64 -23.97 1.19 1.13
N CYS A 65 -22.68 1.00 0.84
CA CYS A 65 -22.24 0.71 -0.52
C CYS A 65 -22.80 -0.61 -1.05
N LEU A 66 -22.84 -1.67 -0.23
CA LEU A 66 -23.41 -2.96 -0.58
C LEU A 66 -24.93 -2.84 -0.88
N ALA A 67 -25.67 -2.11 -0.05
CA ALA A 67 -27.09 -1.86 -0.26
C ALA A 67 -27.36 -1.07 -1.56
N GLN A 68 -26.50 -0.09 -1.90
CA GLN A 68 -26.59 0.66 -3.15
C GLN A 68 -26.32 -0.25 -4.35
N VAL A 69 -25.32 -1.14 -4.28
CA VAL A 69 -25.05 -2.14 -5.33
C VAL A 69 -26.25 -3.05 -5.49
N GLU A 70 -26.85 -3.56 -4.40
CA GLU A 70 -28.02 -4.43 -4.44
C GLU A 70 -29.21 -3.75 -5.14
N SER A 71 -29.49 -2.51 -4.75
CA SER A 71 -30.56 -1.70 -5.35
C SER A 71 -30.32 -1.44 -6.84
N HIS A 72 -29.06 -1.16 -7.22
CA HIS A 72 -28.70 -0.88 -8.61
C HIS A 72 -28.81 -2.11 -9.51
N LEU A 73 -28.36 -3.27 -9.04
CA LEU A 73 -28.37 -4.51 -9.82
C LEU A 73 -29.78 -5.13 -9.93
N GLY A 74 -30.63 -4.97 -8.93
CA GLY A 74 -31.94 -5.61 -8.90
C GLY A 74 -31.82 -7.12 -9.16
N GLN A 75 -32.53 -7.62 -10.20
CA GLN A 75 -32.47 -9.04 -10.55
C GLN A 75 -31.08 -9.52 -11.05
N ALA A 76 -30.25 -8.62 -11.60
CA ALA A 76 -28.90 -8.97 -12.02
C ALA A 76 -27.99 -9.37 -10.85
N ALA A 77 -28.33 -9.02 -9.61
CA ALA A 77 -27.67 -9.50 -8.42
C ALA A 77 -27.58 -11.04 -8.34
N ASN A 78 -28.51 -11.74 -9.01
CA ASN A 78 -28.48 -13.20 -9.12
C ASN A 78 -27.30 -13.76 -9.91
N GLN A 79 -26.56 -12.92 -10.62
CA GLN A 79 -25.39 -13.30 -11.41
C GLN A 79 -24.10 -13.16 -10.61
N LEU A 80 -24.13 -12.56 -9.41
CA LEU A 80 -22.96 -12.48 -8.53
C LEU A 80 -22.55 -13.88 -8.06
N VAL A 81 -21.30 -14.25 -8.36
CA VAL A 81 -20.77 -15.60 -8.08
C VAL A 81 -19.69 -15.61 -6.99
N ALA A 82 -19.00 -14.49 -6.78
CA ALA A 82 -17.97 -14.36 -5.76
C ALA A 82 -17.78 -12.90 -5.33
N ALA A 83 -17.30 -12.73 -4.11
CA ALA A 83 -16.86 -11.46 -3.54
C ALA A 83 -15.40 -11.50 -3.14
N GLY A 84 -14.74 -10.34 -3.13
CA GLY A 84 -13.39 -10.16 -2.63
C GLY A 84 -13.25 -8.85 -1.89
N PHE A 85 -12.20 -8.79 -1.08
CA PHE A 85 -11.88 -7.63 -0.25
C PHE A 85 -10.42 -7.22 -0.43
N ALA A 86 -10.21 -5.94 -0.61
CA ALA A 86 -8.91 -5.30 -0.48
C ALA A 86 -8.96 -4.25 0.62
N GLY A 87 -7.89 -4.10 1.37
CA GLY A 87 -7.87 -3.12 2.46
C GLY A 87 -6.47 -2.63 2.83
N GLN A 88 -6.46 -1.52 3.57
CA GLN A 88 -5.22 -0.92 4.09
C GLN A 88 -4.48 -1.90 5.02
N GLY A 89 -3.20 -2.15 4.72
CA GLY A 89 -2.47 -3.27 5.29
C GLY A 89 -2.12 -3.14 6.77
N SER A 90 -1.76 -1.94 7.25
CA SER A 90 -1.20 -1.74 8.60
C SER A 90 -2.16 -1.02 9.55
N SER A 91 -3.42 -0.86 9.16
CA SER A 91 -4.49 -0.37 10.04
C SER A 91 -5.13 -1.53 10.77
N LEU A 92 -5.33 -1.39 12.08
CA LEU A 92 -5.75 -2.50 12.94
C LEU A 92 -6.56 -2.00 14.13
N LEU A 93 -7.23 -2.95 14.79
CA LEU A 93 -8.03 -2.69 16.00
C LEU A 93 -8.07 -3.94 16.89
N CYS A 94 -8.65 -3.75 18.07
CA CYS A 94 -9.02 -4.79 19.01
C CYS A 94 -10.54 -4.90 19.09
N TRP A 95 -11.08 -6.13 19.15
CA TRP A 95 -12.53 -6.36 19.25
C TRP A 95 -12.85 -7.63 20.05
N HIS A 96 -14.07 -7.75 20.50
CA HIS A 96 -14.56 -8.93 21.20
C HIS A 96 -14.76 -10.08 20.20
N ARG A 97 -14.08 -11.19 20.42
CA ARG A 97 -13.99 -12.33 19.48
C ARG A 97 -15.37 -12.91 19.08
N GLN A 98 -16.29 -13.03 20.02
CA GLN A 98 -17.59 -13.64 19.75
C GLN A 98 -18.62 -12.64 19.22
N THR A 99 -18.70 -11.45 19.83
CA THR A 99 -19.72 -10.46 19.47
C THR A 99 -19.31 -9.58 18.30
N GLY A 100 -18.01 -9.45 18.04
CA GLY A 100 -17.47 -8.49 17.08
C GLY A 100 -17.38 -7.06 17.61
N GLU A 101 -17.84 -6.77 18.84
CA GLU A 101 -17.86 -5.41 19.39
C GLU A 101 -16.45 -4.80 19.43
N PRO A 102 -16.20 -3.63 18.85
CA PRO A 102 -14.91 -2.96 18.92
C PRO A 102 -14.52 -2.62 20.36
N LEU A 103 -13.29 -2.91 20.75
CA LEU A 103 -12.69 -2.58 22.04
C LEU A 103 -11.64 -1.48 21.94
N SER A 104 -11.39 -1.00 20.71
CA SER A 104 -10.51 0.12 20.40
C SER A 104 -11.00 0.85 19.15
N PRO A 105 -10.59 2.11 18.92
CA PRO A 105 -10.65 2.68 17.59
C PRO A 105 -9.78 1.86 16.61
N ILE A 106 -9.95 2.08 15.31
CA ILE A 106 -8.98 1.63 14.31
C ILE A 106 -7.75 2.53 14.43
N LEU A 107 -6.60 1.96 14.80
CA LEU A 107 -5.32 2.65 14.75
C LEU A 107 -4.78 2.58 13.32
N SER A 108 -4.77 3.73 12.64
CA SER A 108 -4.33 3.85 11.25
C SER A 108 -2.87 3.43 11.07
N TRP A 109 -2.50 3.08 9.85
CA TRP A 109 -1.10 2.88 9.46
C TRP A 109 -0.23 4.13 9.67
N GLN A 110 -0.82 5.31 9.72
CA GLN A 110 -0.14 6.59 9.99
C GLN A 110 0.13 6.84 11.48
N ASP A 111 -0.54 6.12 12.37
CA ASP A 111 -0.43 6.28 13.82
C ASP A 111 0.99 5.94 14.33
N ARG A 112 1.53 6.76 15.20
CA ARG A 112 2.90 6.65 15.74
C ARG A 112 2.97 6.55 17.26
N ARG A 113 1.82 6.58 17.97
CA ARG A 113 1.77 6.59 19.45
C ARG A 113 2.57 5.47 20.12
N ALA A 114 2.69 4.33 19.45
CA ALA A 114 3.35 3.15 19.98
C ALA A 114 4.85 3.05 19.59
N GLY A 115 5.47 4.16 19.17
CA GLY A 115 6.87 4.19 18.74
C GLY A 115 7.86 3.79 19.83
N SER A 116 7.60 4.15 21.09
CA SER A 116 8.46 3.81 22.24
C SER A 116 8.58 2.31 22.48
N TYR A 117 7.57 1.50 22.14
CA TYR A 117 7.63 0.04 22.27
C TYR A 117 8.64 -0.65 21.35
N LEU A 118 9.26 0.10 20.44
CA LEU A 118 10.22 -0.44 19.49
C LEU A 118 11.70 -0.25 19.93
N GLN A 119 11.95 0.51 21.00
CA GLN A 119 13.29 0.94 21.40
C GLN A 119 14.13 -0.21 21.98
N ASP A 120 13.52 -1.10 22.77
CA ASP A 120 14.21 -2.14 23.54
C ASP A 120 13.94 -3.56 23.02
N LEU A 121 13.62 -3.72 21.74
CA LEU A 121 13.36 -5.02 21.18
C LEU A 121 14.66 -5.82 21.01
N PRO A 122 14.66 -7.12 21.40
CA PRO A 122 15.85 -7.97 21.38
C PRO A 122 16.16 -8.53 19.97
N PHE A 123 15.98 -7.72 18.93
CA PHE A 123 16.19 -8.13 17.53
C PHE A 123 17.13 -7.17 16.80
N ALA A 124 18.11 -7.73 16.10
CA ALA A 124 18.82 -7.00 15.07
C ALA A 124 17.87 -6.70 13.89
N GLN A 125 18.01 -5.54 13.26
CA GLN A 125 17.19 -5.16 12.09
C GLN A 125 17.26 -6.21 10.98
N SER A 126 18.43 -6.82 10.75
CA SER A 126 18.63 -7.88 9.76
C SER A 126 17.84 -9.17 10.09
N GLU A 127 17.80 -9.55 11.37
CA GLU A 127 17.00 -10.70 11.81
C GLU A 127 15.51 -10.44 11.60
N LEU A 128 15.01 -9.26 11.96
CA LEU A 128 13.63 -8.89 11.77
C LEU A 128 13.25 -8.90 10.27
N MET A 129 14.09 -8.30 9.43
CA MET A 129 13.88 -8.31 7.96
C MET A 129 13.89 -9.72 7.39
N SER A 130 14.81 -10.57 7.82
CA SER A 130 14.86 -11.96 7.37
C SER A 130 13.55 -12.70 7.70
N ARG A 131 12.99 -12.50 8.89
CA ARG A 131 11.74 -13.14 9.32
C ARG A 131 10.50 -12.59 8.62
N THR A 132 10.39 -11.27 8.57
CA THR A 132 9.15 -10.57 8.22
C THR A 132 9.17 -9.91 6.85
N GLY A 133 10.33 -9.73 6.22
CA GLY A 133 10.51 -8.91 5.02
C GLY A 133 10.39 -7.40 5.28
N LEU A 134 10.23 -6.98 6.54
CA LEU A 134 9.95 -5.60 6.94
C LEU A 134 11.05 -5.04 7.85
N ARG A 135 11.14 -3.73 7.91
CA ARG A 135 11.98 -3.02 8.89
C ARG A 135 11.17 -2.68 10.14
N LEU A 136 11.88 -2.51 11.25
CA LEU A 136 11.27 -2.03 12.49
C LEU A 136 10.70 -0.63 12.28
N SER A 137 9.40 -0.46 12.51
CA SER A 137 8.72 0.82 12.35
C SER A 137 7.38 0.83 13.11
N PRO A 138 7.00 1.95 13.72
CA PRO A 138 5.68 2.13 14.33
C PRO A 138 4.53 2.14 13.30
N HIS A 139 4.86 2.16 12.02
CA HIS A 139 3.91 1.96 10.94
C HIS A 139 3.15 0.63 11.06
N TYR A 140 3.85 -0.44 11.49
CA TYR A 140 3.29 -1.78 11.58
C TYR A 140 2.50 -2.05 12.87
N GLY A 141 1.80 -3.19 12.90
CA GLY A 141 0.79 -3.48 13.90
C GLY A 141 1.30 -3.81 15.30
N ALA A 142 2.41 -4.53 15.43
CA ALA A 142 2.82 -5.15 16.70
C ALA A 142 2.88 -4.18 17.89
N SER A 143 3.55 -3.04 17.73
CA SER A 143 3.65 -2.03 18.79
C SER A 143 2.29 -1.41 19.14
N LYS A 144 1.43 -1.17 18.13
CA LYS A 144 0.08 -0.63 18.33
C LYS A 144 -0.82 -1.62 19.08
N LEU A 145 -0.75 -2.91 18.75
CA LEU A 145 -1.48 -3.96 19.47
C LEU A 145 -1.00 -4.08 20.93
N ARG A 146 0.32 -3.98 21.13
CA ARG A 146 0.87 -3.93 22.48
C ARG A 146 0.39 -2.71 23.24
N TRP A 147 0.40 -1.53 22.61
CA TRP A 147 -0.13 -0.32 23.22
C TRP A 147 -1.60 -0.47 23.65
N CYS A 148 -2.43 -1.10 22.82
CA CYS A 148 -3.84 -1.37 23.18
C CYS A 148 -3.95 -2.26 24.44
N LEU A 149 -3.12 -3.31 24.53
CA LEU A 149 -3.09 -4.19 25.71
C LEU A 149 -2.71 -3.45 27.00
N ASP A 150 -1.80 -2.49 26.90
CA ASP A 150 -1.30 -1.79 28.08
C ASP A 150 -2.17 -0.61 28.50
N ASN A 151 -2.90 0.00 27.56
CA ASN A 151 -3.56 1.29 27.78
C ASN A 151 -5.10 1.24 27.74
N LEU A 152 -5.71 0.16 27.22
CA LEU A 152 -7.18 0.09 27.07
C LEU A 152 -7.77 -0.94 28.04
N PRO A 153 -8.54 -0.50 29.06
CA PRO A 153 -9.14 -1.39 30.07
C PRO A 153 -10.03 -2.48 29.47
N GLU A 154 -10.80 -2.15 28.42
CA GLU A 154 -11.69 -3.09 27.73
C GLU A 154 -10.90 -4.19 27.02
N VAL A 155 -9.77 -3.86 26.41
CA VAL A 155 -8.85 -4.83 25.77
C VAL A 155 -8.22 -5.74 26.82
N GLN A 156 -7.80 -5.18 27.96
CA GLN A 156 -7.26 -5.95 29.07
C GLN A 156 -8.31 -6.91 29.67
N ALA A 157 -9.55 -6.46 29.85
CA ALA A 157 -10.63 -7.29 30.34
C ALA A 157 -10.93 -8.46 29.39
N ALA A 158 -11.03 -8.17 28.08
CA ALA A 158 -11.26 -9.19 27.05
C ALA A 158 -10.10 -10.19 26.95
N SER A 159 -8.85 -9.75 27.14
CA SER A 159 -7.68 -10.63 27.11
C SER A 159 -7.70 -11.62 28.29
N ARG A 160 -8.00 -11.14 29.49
CA ARG A 160 -8.14 -12.00 30.69
C ARG A 160 -9.33 -12.98 30.59
N GLY A 161 -10.42 -12.54 29.92
CA GLY A 161 -11.61 -13.36 29.70
C GLY A 161 -11.50 -14.34 28.53
N GLY A 162 -10.39 -14.36 27.79
CA GLY A 162 -10.23 -15.21 26.60
C GLY A 162 -11.11 -14.79 25.42
N GLN A 163 -11.63 -13.56 25.43
CA GLN A 163 -12.57 -13.04 24.42
C GLN A 163 -11.93 -12.00 23.49
N LEU A 164 -10.63 -11.78 23.60
CA LEU A 164 -9.94 -10.81 22.76
C LEU A 164 -9.71 -11.36 21.35
N CYS A 165 -10.00 -10.55 20.35
CA CYS A 165 -9.44 -10.63 19.01
C CYS A 165 -8.77 -9.30 18.67
N MET A 166 -7.61 -9.33 17.99
CA MET A 166 -6.87 -8.15 17.59
C MET A 166 -6.13 -8.39 16.28
N GLY A 167 -6.06 -7.39 15.44
CA GLY A 167 -5.35 -7.52 14.17
C GLY A 167 -5.83 -6.55 13.09
N PRO A 168 -5.45 -6.80 11.83
CA PRO A 168 -5.84 -5.99 10.68
C PRO A 168 -7.35 -5.88 10.51
N ILE A 169 -7.79 -4.73 9.97
CA ILE A 169 -9.23 -4.44 9.73
C ILE A 169 -9.94 -5.51 8.90
N ALA A 170 -9.24 -6.24 8.02
CA ALA A 170 -9.81 -7.30 7.20
C ALA A 170 -10.52 -8.37 8.06
N GLY A 171 -9.88 -8.83 9.14
CA GLY A 171 -10.47 -9.85 10.04
C GLY A 171 -11.73 -9.38 10.74
N PHE A 172 -11.78 -8.11 11.13
CA PHE A 172 -12.94 -7.45 11.72
C PHE A 172 -14.08 -7.33 10.70
N VAL A 173 -13.77 -6.84 9.50
CA VAL A 173 -14.74 -6.69 8.40
C VAL A 173 -15.36 -8.04 8.02
N PHE A 174 -14.55 -9.08 7.89
CA PHE A 174 -15.06 -10.41 7.51
C PHE A 174 -16.02 -10.97 8.53
N GLN A 175 -15.67 -10.89 9.82
CA GLN A 175 -16.58 -11.32 10.88
C GLN A 175 -17.94 -10.59 10.80
N HIS A 176 -17.93 -9.27 10.56
CA HIS A 176 -19.15 -8.47 10.53
C HIS A 176 -19.99 -8.61 9.27
N LEU A 177 -19.37 -8.91 8.14
CA LEU A 177 -20.09 -9.08 6.87
C LEU A 177 -20.56 -10.51 6.65
N THR A 178 -19.85 -11.50 7.19
CA THR A 178 -20.13 -12.92 6.92
C THR A 178 -20.63 -13.70 8.14
N GLY A 179 -20.39 -13.20 9.35
CA GLY A 179 -20.62 -13.93 10.59
C GLY A 179 -19.64 -15.09 10.85
N ALA A 180 -18.62 -15.26 9.99
CA ALA A 180 -17.59 -16.29 10.16
C ALA A 180 -16.56 -15.88 11.22
N ALA A 181 -15.76 -16.86 11.69
CA ALA A 181 -14.63 -16.58 12.57
C ALA A 181 -13.61 -15.64 11.87
N PRO A 182 -12.95 -14.74 12.62
CA PRO A 182 -11.98 -13.80 12.06
C PRO A 182 -10.86 -14.50 11.32
N ALA A 183 -10.65 -14.12 10.06
CA ALA A 183 -9.57 -14.62 9.21
C ALA A 183 -8.98 -13.47 8.37
N ILE A 184 -7.72 -13.60 7.99
CA ILE A 184 -6.98 -12.63 7.15
C ILE A 184 -6.08 -13.37 6.17
N ASP A 185 -5.52 -12.65 5.19
CA ASP A 185 -4.50 -13.16 4.28
C ASP A 185 -3.07 -12.88 4.76
N PRO A 186 -2.03 -13.52 4.15
CA PRO A 186 -0.64 -13.34 4.54
C PRO A 186 -0.12 -11.91 4.34
N GLY A 187 -0.67 -11.16 3.38
CA GLY A 187 -0.31 -9.77 3.15
C GLY A 187 -0.73 -8.88 4.33
N HIS A 188 -1.94 -9.05 4.84
CA HIS A 188 -2.41 -8.37 6.05
C HIS A 188 -1.69 -8.87 7.31
N ALA A 189 -1.47 -10.20 7.44
CA ALA A 189 -0.75 -10.77 8.58
C ALA A 189 0.67 -10.21 8.68
N GLN A 190 1.39 -10.11 7.59
CA GLN A 190 2.73 -9.54 7.55
C GLN A 190 2.78 -8.09 8.07
N ARG A 191 1.77 -7.27 7.74
CA ARG A 191 1.73 -5.84 8.16
C ARG A 191 1.49 -5.66 9.66
N THR A 192 1.26 -6.72 10.39
CA THR A 192 1.33 -6.69 11.85
C THR A 192 2.77 -6.69 12.39
N LEU A 193 3.79 -7.02 11.60
CA LEU A 193 5.17 -7.31 11.99
C LEU A 193 5.33 -8.60 12.85
N LEU A 194 4.30 -9.43 12.92
CA LEU A 194 4.28 -10.67 13.72
C LEU A 194 4.29 -11.94 12.86
N TRP A 195 4.28 -11.80 11.54
CA TRP A 195 4.20 -12.90 10.57
C TRP A 195 5.58 -13.27 10.02
N ASN A 196 5.89 -14.55 10.05
CA ASN A 196 7.13 -15.08 9.48
C ASN A 196 6.90 -15.55 8.04
N LEU A 197 7.62 -14.94 7.09
CA LEU A 197 7.49 -15.23 5.65
C LEU A 197 8.00 -16.61 5.25
N HIS A 198 8.93 -17.20 6.00
CA HIS A 198 9.49 -18.51 5.67
C HIS A 198 8.58 -19.65 6.11
N SER A 199 8.06 -19.57 7.35
CA SER A 199 7.15 -20.56 7.88
C SER A 199 5.69 -20.34 7.50
N ASN A 200 5.34 -19.17 6.94
CA ASN A 200 3.98 -18.73 6.71
C ASN A 200 3.08 -18.95 7.93
N SER A 201 3.54 -18.43 9.06
CA SER A 201 2.85 -18.54 10.35
C SER A 201 3.16 -17.35 11.26
N TRP A 202 2.39 -17.17 12.32
CA TRP A 202 2.70 -16.23 13.38
C TRP A 202 4.05 -16.59 14.02
N ASP A 203 4.98 -15.64 14.10
CA ASP A 203 6.33 -15.87 14.61
C ASP A 203 6.35 -15.89 16.14
N ALA A 204 6.66 -17.04 16.74
CA ALA A 204 6.64 -17.21 18.20
C ALA A 204 7.59 -16.27 18.94
N LYS A 205 8.76 -15.93 18.35
CA LYS A 205 9.71 -15.00 18.97
C LYS A 205 9.18 -13.56 18.95
N LEU A 206 8.60 -13.11 17.83
CA LEU A 206 7.99 -11.79 17.71
C LEU A 206 6.76 -11.66 18.61
N LEU A 207 5.90 -12.69 18.65
CA LEU A 207 4.77 -12.75 19.57
C LEU A 207 5.21 -12.58 21.02
N SER A 208 6.22 -13.33 21.44
CA SER A 208 6.78 -13.25 22.79
C SER A 208 7.34 -11.86 23.11
N ALA A 209 8.10 -11.26 22.17
CA ALA A 209 8.72 -9.96 22.37
C ALA A 209 7.70 -8.81 22.55
N PHE A 210 6.56 -8.91 21.86
CA PHE A 210 5.46 -7.95 22.02
C PHE A 210 4.43 -8.35 23.07
N GLY A 211 4.60 -9.52 23.74
CA GLY A 211 3.64 -10.02 24.73
C GLY A 211 2.26 -10.32 24.15
N ILE A 212 2.20 -10.74 22.89
CA ILE A 212 0.96 -11.04 22.15
C ILE A 212 0.81 -12.56 22.08
N GLN A 213 -0.38 -13.07 22.39
CA GLN A 213 -0.70 -14.49 22.26
C GLN A 213 -1.29 -14.76 20.86
N SER A 214 -0.87 -15.85 20.22
CA SER A 214 -1.41 -16.24 18.91
C SER A 214 -2.92 -16.47 18.94
N ALA A 215 -3.46 -16.91 20.07
CA ALA A 215 -4.90 -17.10 20.28
C ALA A 215 -5.73 -15.80 20.15
N TRP A 216 -5.12 -14.64 20.29
CA TRP A 216 -5.80 -13.34 20.10
C TRP A 216 -5.84 -12.88 18.65
N LEU A 217 -5.06 -13.50 17.77
CA LEU A 217 -4.96 -13.11 16.38
C LEU A 217 -5.98 -13.87 15.50
N PRO A 218 -6.40 -13.28 14.35
CA PRO A 218 -7.19 -14.00 13.36
C PRO A 218 -6.42 -15.20 12.78
N GLU A 219 -7.15 -16.19 12.29
CA GLU A 219 -6.57 -17.22 11.45
C GLU A 219 -5.99 -16.59 10.16
N CYS A 220 -4.80 -17.01 9.73
CA CYS A 220 -4.26 -16.59 8.44
C CYS A 220 -4.55 -17.69 7.40
N ARG A 221 -5.23 -17.31 6.32
CA ARG A 221 -5.56 -18.16 5.17
C ARG A 221 -4.90 -17.61 3.93
N TRP A 222 -4.70 -18.44 2.91
CA TRP A 222 -4.14 -17.99 1.64
C TRP A 222 -4.99 -16.87 1.02
N HIS A 223 -4.41 -16.04 0.14
CA HIS A 223 -5.09 -14.92 -0.51
C HIS A 223 -6.37 -15.36 -1.23
N LYS A 224 -6.36 -16.54 -1.84
CA LYS A 224 -7.55 -17.20 -2.38
C LYS A 224 -7.95 -18.33 -1.44
N SER A 225 -8.97 -18.08 -0.65
CA SER A 225 -9.53 -18.99 0.35
C SER A 225 -10.99 -18.64 0.63
N HIS A 226 -11.70 -19.52 1.29
CA HIS A 226 -13.05 -19.19 1.76
C HIS A 226 -12.97 -18.41 3.08
N PHE A 227 -13.37 -17.13 3.05
CA PHE A 227 -13.38 -16.23 4.21
C PHE A 227 -14.77 -16.08 4.85
N GLY A 228 -15.77 -16.73 4.30
CA GLY A 228 -17.17 -16.74 4.78
C GLY A 228 -18.15 -16.44 3.66
N GLU A 229 -19.42 -16.33 4.02
CA GLU A 229 -20.54 -16.09 3.10
C GLU A 229 -21.11 -14.69 3.32
N LEU A 230 -20.98 -13.82 2.34
CA LEU A 230 -21.60 -12.50 2.33
C LEU A 230 -23.10 -12.63 2.05
N ARG A 231 -23.94 -12.15 2.96
CA ARG A 231 -25.39 -12.08 2.71
C ARG A 231 -25.70 -10.87 1.84
N PHE A 232 -26.29 -11.13 0.67
CA PHE A 232 -26.57 -10.11 -0.34
C PHE A 232 -27.83 -10.46 -1.14
N GLY A 233 -28.82 -9.58 -1.16
CA GLY A 233 -30.05 -9.79 -1.93
C GLY A 233 -30.80 -11.07 -1.55
N GLY A 234 -30.81 -11.47 -0.28
CA GLY A 234 -31.40 -12.72 0.19
C GLY A 234 -30.63 -13.99 -0.19
N ARG A 235 -29.42 -13.86 -0.75
CA ARG A 235 -28.51 -14.95 -1.14
C ARG A 235 -27.22 -14.93 -0.33
N SER A 236 -26.49 -16.03 -0.42
CA SER A 236 -25.09 -16.12 0.04
C SER A 236 -24.15 -16.02 -1.15
N ILE A 237 -23.15 -15.13 -1.05
CA ILE A 237 -22.08 -14.98 -2.01
C ILE A 237 -20.76 -15.29 -1.29
N PRO A 238 -19.95 -16.27 -1.76
CA PRO A 238 -18.72 -16.61 -1.08
C PRO A 238 -17.70 -15.46 -1.19
N LEU A 239 -17.11 -15.07 -0.05
CA LEU A 239 -15.98 -14.17 0.02
C LEU A 239 -14.71 -15.01 -0.15
N THR A 240 -14.08 -14.94 -1.32
CA THR A 240 -13.05 -15.89 -1.76
C THR A 240 -11.66 -15.32 -1.91
N ILE A 241 -11.52 -13.99 -1.92
CA ILE A 241 -10.23 -13.31 -2.05
C ILE A 241 -10.09 -12.23 -1.00
N SER A 242 -8.95 -12.23 -0.33
CA SER A 242 -8.48 -11.17 0.56
C SER A 242 -7.08 -10.71 0.10
N GLN A 243 -6.89 -9.39 0.02
CA GLN A 243 -5.64 -8.80 -0.44
C GLN A 243 -5.43 -7.42 0.24
N ARG A 244 -4.18 -6.97 0.33
CA ARG A 244 -3.90 -5.56 0.60
C ARG A 244 -4.25 -4.69 -0.62
N ASP A 245 -4.70 -3.48 -0.39
CA ASP A 245 -5.03 -2.48 -1.41
C ASP A 245 -3.90 -2.29 -2.45
N GLN A 246 -2.67 -2.06 -1.98
CA GLN A 246 -1.50 -1.92 -2.84
C GLN A 246 -1.15 -3.18 -3.62
N GLY A 247 -1.37 -4.37 -3.04
CA GLY A 247 -1.16 -5.64 -3.72
C GLY A 247 -2.19 -5.86 -4.84
N ALA A 248 -3.48 -5.63 -4.53
CA ALA A 248 -4.56 -5.75 -5.50
C ALA A 248 -4.36 -4.81 -6.70
N SER A 249 -3.87 -3.58 -6.47
CA SER A 249 -3.66 -2.59 -7.54
C SER A 249 -2.66 -3.04 -8.62
N LEU A 250 -1.73 -3.93 -8.29
CA LEU A 250 -0.78 -4.47 -9.27
C LEU A 250 -1.48 -5.33 -10.34
N PHE A 251 -2.62 -5.90 -10.01
CA PHE A 251 -3.42 -6.76 -10.89
C PHE A 251 -4.40 -5.99 -11.79
N ALA A 252 -4.47 -4.67 -11.69
CA ALA A 252 -5.45 -3.85 -12.41
C ALA A 252 -5.43 -4.04 -13.94
N GLY A 253 -4.29 -4.31 -14.53
CA GLY A 253 -4.15 -4.58 -15.97
C GLY A 253 -4.01 -6.07 -16.29
N GLY A 254 -4.56 -6.96 -15.48
CA GLY A 254 -4.41 -8.40 -15.66
C GLY A 254 -3.13 -8.95 -15.02
N LEU A 255 -2.58 -10.02 -15.58
CA LEU A 255 -1.39 -10.68 -15.04
C LEU A 255 -0.20 -9.72 -14.98
N PRO A 256 0.35 -9.44 -13.79
CA PRO A 256 1.49 -8.56 -13.67
C PRO A 256 2.72 -9.14 -14.38
N GLN A 257 3.47 -8.26 -15.05
CA GLN A 257 4.62 -8.66 -15.84
C GLN A 257 5.88 -8.76 -14.97
N ALA A 258 6.60 -9.87 -15.06
CA ALA A 258 7.82 -10.11 -14.27
C ALA A 258 8.99 -9.18 -14.65
N ASP A 259 8.97 -8.60 -15.87
CA ASP A 259 9.96 -7.65 -16.38
C ASP A 259 9.50 -6.19 -16.29
N ALA A 260 8.56 -5.89 -15.41
CA ALA A 260 8.03 -4.54 -15.17
C ALA A 260 8.21 -4.09 -13.73
N ALA A 261 8.38 -2.79 -13.54
CA ALA A 261 8.23 -2.14 -12.24
C ALA A 261 6.91 -1.35 -12.19
N TYR A 262 6.29 -1.38 -11.02
CA TYR A 262 5.04 -0.68 -10.73
C TYR A 262 5.34 0.46 -9.79
N VAL A 263 5.14 1.67 -10.26
CA VAL A 263 5.40 2.90 -9.52
C VAL A 263 4.08 3.57 -9.18
N ASN A 264 3.86 3.86 -7.92
CA ASN A 264 2.74 4.68 -7.48
C ASN A 264 3.29 5.96 -6.85
N ILE A 265 2.80 7.13 -7.28
CA ILE A 265 3.18 8.43 -6.71
C ILE A 265 1.89 9.15 -6.29
N GLY A 266 1.51 8.90 -5.04
CA GLY A 266 0.35 9.48 -4.36
C GLY A 266 0.78 10.27 -3.12
N THR A 267 0.14 10.05 -1.97
CA THR A 267 0.52 10.63 -0.66
C THR A 267 1.96 10.27 -0.29
N GLY A 268 2.35 9.00 -0.48
CA GLY A 268 3.73 8.51 -0.56
C GLY A 268 4.02 8.00 -1.97
N ALA A 269 5.26 7.63 -2.25
CA ALA A 269 5.59 6.94 -3.48
C ALA A 269 6.14 5.53 -3.18
N PHE A 270 5.94 4.60 -4.12
CA PHE A 270 6.35 3.21 -4.00
C PHE A 270 6.85 2.70 -5.33
N VAL A 271 7.94 1.94 -5.30
CA VAL A 271 8.39 1.12 -6.44
C VAL A 271 8.22 -0.33 -6.07
N GLN A 272 7.52 -1.10 -6.87
CA GLN A 272 7.26 -2.51 -6.63
C GLN A 272 7.62 -3.34 -7.86
N CYS A 273 8.24 -4.50 -7.63
CA CYS A 273 8.51 -5.49 -8.67
C CYS A 273 8.11 -6.88 -8.16
N LEU A 274 7.61 -7.71 -9.06
CA LEU A 274 7.30 -9.09 -8.73
C LEU A 274 8.58 -9.90 -8.52
N SER A 275 8.54 -10.79 -7.53
CA SER A 275 9.61 -11.74 -7.26
C SER A 275 9.06 -13.05 -6.72
N GLN A 276 9.69 -14.15 -7.08
CA GLN A 276 9.46 -15.43 -6.41
C GLN A 276 10.46 -15.68 -5.29
N ASN A 277 11.34 -14.70 -5.04
CA ASN A 277 12.40 -14.79 -4.04
C ASN A 277 12.12 -13.87 -2.85
N LEU A 278 12.30 -14.40 -1.65
CA LEU A 278 12.22 -13.66 -0.39
C LEU A 278 13.46 -12.79 -0.12
N LEU A 279 14.55 -12.97 -0.87
CA LEU A 279 15.77 -12.18 -0.72
C LEU A 279 15.72 -10.95 -1.64
N ALA A 280 15.20 -9.85 -1.14
CA ALA A 280 15.26 -8.56 -1.84
C ALA A 280 16.69 -7.99 -1.85
N PRO A 281 17.01 -7.10 -2.79
CA PRO A 281 18.19 -6.25 -2.70
C PRO A 281 18.24 -5.51 -1.37
N GLU A 282 19.46 -5.21 -0.91
CA GLU A 282 19.66 -4.49 0.34
C GLU A 282 18.90 -3.15 0.36
N GLY A 283 18.24 -2.87 1.47
CA GLY A 283 17.46 -1.66 1.65
C GLY A 283 16.01 -1.75 1.17
N LEU A 284 15.60 -2.79 0.44
CA LEU A 284 14.24 -3.00 -0.02
C LEU A 284 13.47 -3.93 0.92
N LEU A 285 12.15 -3.78 0.92
CA LEU A 285 11.23 -4.65 1.66
C LEU A 285 10.74 -5.81 0.79
N VAL A 286 10.21 -6.85 1.44
CA VAL A 286 9.53 -7.96 0.76
C VAL A 286 8.14 -8.11 1.34
N SER A 287 7.14 -8.28 0.48
CA SER A 287 5.75 -8.51 0.91
C SER A 287 5.12 -9.67 0.16
N PRO A 288 4.27 -10.48 0.80
CA PRO A 288 3.41 -11.40 0.09
C PRO A 288 2.52 -10.64 -0.88
N LEU A 289 2.59 -10.98 -2.15
CA LEU A 289 1.70 -10.44 -3.17
C LEU A 289 0.59 -11.43 -3.50
N TRP A 290 0.94 -12.69 -3.68
CA TRP A 290 -0.01 -13.77 -3.90
C TRP A 290 0.58 -15.07 -3.39
N LEU A 291 -0.05 -15.64 -2.37
CA LEU A 291 0.31 -16.94 -1.83
C LEU A 291 -0.91 -17.84 -1.89
N THR A 292 -0.76 -19.01 -2.49
CA THR A 292 -1.81 -20.01 -2.69
C THR A 292 -1.26 -21.41 -2.48
N ASP A 293 -2.14 -22.36 -2.21
CA ASP A 293 -1.84 -23.78 -2.09
C ASP A 293 -2.34 -24.59 -3.32
N SER A 294 -2.63 -23.91 -4.42
CA SER A 294 -3.29 -24.49 -5.60
C SER A 294 -2.45 -25.48 -6.43
N GLY A 295 -1.31 -25.93 -5.93
CA GLY A 295 -0.52 -27.00 -6.55
C GLY A 295 -0.03 -26.69 -7.98
N GLY A 296 0.17 -25.43 -8.33
CA GLY A 296 0.68 -25.00 -9.64
C GLY A 296 -0.41 -24.70 -10.69
N GLN A 297 -1.68 -24.76 -10.33
CA GLN A 297 -2.79 -24.37 -11.22
C GLN A 297 -3.06 -22.86 -11.27
N ASP A 298 -2.42 -22.11 -10.39
CA ASP A 298 -2.56 -20.65 -10.29
C ASP A 298 -1.39 -19.98 -11.03
N PRO A 299 -1.65 -19.06 -12.00
CA PRO A 299 -0.60 -18.45 -12.81
C PRO A 299 0.39 -17.59 -12.01
N LEU A 300 -0.03 -17.10 -10.83
CA LEU A 300 0.85 -16.35 -9.93
C LEU A 300 1.65 -17.24 -8.99
N GLY A 301 1.16 -18.42 -8.66
CA GLY A 301 1.81 -19.34 -7.73
C GLY A 301 2.12 -18.69 -6.38
N LYS A 302 3.36 -18.84 -5.89
CA LYS A 302 3.86 -18.12 -4.70
C LYS A 302 4.66 -16.89 -5.15
N THR A 303 4.00 -15.75 -5.18
CA THR A 303 4.60 -14.49 -5.65
C THR A 303 4.68 -13.47 -4.50
N TYR A 304 5.82 -12.82 -4.43
CA TYR A 304 6.11 -11.71 -3.53
C TYR A 304 6.30 -10.42 -4.34
N ALA A 305 6.23 -9.29 -3.67
CA ALA A 305 6.67 -8.01 -4.20
C ALA A 305 7.92 -7.53 -3.44
N TRP A 306 8.96 -7.13 -4.15
CA TRP A 306 10.00 -6.28 -3.61
C TRP A 306 9.49 -4.85 -3.62
N GLU A 307 9.56 -4.18 -2.48
CA GLU A 307 8.96 -2.86 -2.29
C GLU A 307 10.00 -1.84 -1.85
N ALA A 308 10.03 -0.71 -2.52
CA ALA A 308 10.83 0.44 -2.16
C ALA A 308 9.92 1.66 -1.95
N PRO A 309 9.56 2.00 -0.70
CA PRO A 309 8.86 3.23 -0.40
C PRO A 309 9.76 4.45 -0.60
N VAL A 310 9.18 5.55 -1.04
CA VAL A 310 9.80 6.88 -1.15
C VAL A 310 8.91 7.87 -0.42
N ASN A 311 9.43 8.49 0.63
CA ASN A 311 8.73 9.48 1.42
C ASN A 311 8.76 10.86 0.75
N GLY A 312 7.99 11.81 1.29
CA GLY A 312 8.01 13.21 0.84
C GLY A 312 7.35 13.46 -0.51
N ALA A 313 6.42 12.57 -0.94
CA ALA A 313 5.57 12.81 -2.10
C ALA A 313 4.44 13.80 -1.75
N ALA A 314 3.19 13.56 -2.09
CA ALA A 314 2.12 14.53 -1.83
C ALA A 314 1.90 14.85 -0.33
N ALA A 315 2.36 14.00 0.59
CA ALA A 315 2.40 14.31 2.02
C ALA A 315 3.30 15.52 2.36
N ALA A 316 4.24 15.89 1.50
CA ALA A 316 5.10 17.06 1.67
C ALA A 316 4.49 18.36 1.13
N LEU A 317 3.31 18.32 0.51
CA LEU A 317 2.68 19.51 -0.09
C LEU A 317 2.44 20.66 0.91
N PRO A 318 2.01 20.43 2.17
CA PRO A 318 1.89 21.53 3.13
C PRO A 318 3.23 22.24 3.40
N TRP A 319 4.29 21.47 3.62
CA TRP A 319 5.64 22.00 3.78
C TRP A 319 6.10 22.77 2.52
N LEU A 320 5.87 22.19 1.34
CA LEU A 320 6.27 22.82 0.07
C LEU A 320 5.49 24.13 -0.19
N ALA A 321 4.21 24.19 0.24
CA ALA A 321 3.41 25.41 0.16
C ALA A 321 4.01 26.54 1.01
N GLU A 322 4.50 26.25 2.21
CA GLU A 322 5.23 27.21 3.07
C GLU A 322 6.53 27.67 2.37
N GLU A 323 7.31 26.72 1.85
CA GLU A 323 8.57 27.01 1.17
C GLU A 323 8.42 27.83 -0.14
N THR A 324 7.27 27.74 -0.78
CA THR A 324 7.00 28.42 -2.08
C THR A 324 6.06 29.63 -1.95
N GLY A 325 5.64 29.94 -0.72
CA GLY A 325 4.80 31.09 -0.42
C GLY A 325 3.36 30.98 -0.93
N GLY A 326 2.83 29.78 -1.08
CA GLY A 326 1.44 29.54 -1.50
C GLY A 326 1.17 28.10 -1.91
N GLU A 327 -0.12 27.77 -2.05
CA GLU A 327 -0.58 26.43 -2.41
C GLU A 327 0.07 25.90 -3.70
N VAL A 328 0.43 24.63 -3.71
CA VAL A 328 1.01 23.95 -4.88
C VAL A 328 -0.10 23.32 -5.70
N THR A 329 -0.66 24.12 -6.61
CA THR A 329 -1.76 23.70 -7.49
C THR A 329 -1.28 22.89 -8.69
N PRO A 330 -2.17 22.14 -9.38
CA PRO A 330 -1.82 21.44 -10.62
C PRO A 330 -1.22 22.37 -11.70
N GLU A 331 -1.69 23.62 -11.78
CA GLU A 331 -1.19 24.61 -12.74
C GLU A 331 0.26 25.00 -12.41
N ARG A 332 0.60 25.21 -11.13
CA ARG A 332 1.98 25.47 -10.70
C ARG A 332 2.90 24.29 -10.95
N ILE A 333 2.41 23.06 -10.72
CA ILE A 333 3.14 21.82 -11.06
C ILE A 333 3.43 21.79 -12.56
N HIS A 334 2.43 22.09 -13.40
CA HIS A 334 2.61 22.12 -14.84
C HIS A 334 3.60 23.20 -15.27
N ALA A 335 3.50 24.41 -14.72
CA ALA A 335 4.44 25.50 -14.99
C ALA A 335 5.89 25.12 -14.59
N ALA A 336 6.07 24.57 -13.41
CA ALA A 336 7.38 24.11 -12.93
C ALA A 336 8.00 23.03 -13.84
N LEU A 337 7.19 22.10 -14.33
CA LEU A 337 7.65 21.06 -15.25
C LEU A 337 8.08 21.57 -16.63
N ASN A 338 7.75 22.81 -17.00
CA ASN A 338 8.20 23.47 -18.22
C ASN A 338 9.49 24.29 -18.05
N LEU A 339 10.03 24.37 -16.82
CA LEU A 339 11.30 25.04 -16.57
C LEU A 339 12.49 24.20 -17.04
N GLU A 340 13.54 24.88 -17.46
CA GLU A 340 14.86 24.31 -17.69
C GLU A 340 15.90 25.00 -16.78
N PRO A 341 15.91 24.63 -15.49
CA PRO A 341 16.79 25.28 -14.52
C PRO A 341 18.25 24.77 -14.64
N PHE A 342 19.15 25.44 -13.93
CA PHE A 342 20.56 25.09 -13.85
C PHE A 342 20.80 23.78 -13.05
N ASP A 343 22.00 23.22 -13.15
CA ASP A 343 22.38 21.90 -12.61
C ASP A 343 22.18 21.76 -11.08
N LYS A 344 22.30 22.86 -10.33
CA LYS A 344 22.11 22.83 -8.86
C LYS A 344 20.65 22.98 -8.42
N CYS A 345 19.70 22.99 -9.34
CA CYS A 345 18.27 22.95 -9.01
C CYS A 345 17.86 21.53 -8.62
N PHE A 346 18.04 21.16 -7.37
CA PHE A 346 17.61 19.86 -6.83
C PHE A 346 17.18 19.98 -5.38
N LEU A 347 16.49 18.95 -4.88
CA LEU A 347 16.10 18.80 -3.49
C LEU A 347 16.64 17.49 -2.93
N LEU A 348 17.37 17.54 -1.83
CA LEU A 348 17.58 16.40 -0.94
C LEU A 348 16.35 16.29 -0.06
N ASN A 349 15.40 15.41 -0.42
CA ASN A 349 14.09 15.36 0.16
C ASN A 349 14.09 14.45 1.40
N GLY A 350 14.15 15.05 2.58
CA GLY A 350 14.04 14.39 3.87
C GLY A 350 12.66 14.46 4.50
N GLN A 351 11.63 14.93 3.78
CA GLN A 351 10.28 15.03 4.32
C GLN A 351 9.70 13.66 4.69
N GLY A 352 9.45 13.46 5.98
CA GLY A 352 9.09 12.14 6.53
C GLY A 352 10.29 11.18 6.67
N GLY A 353 11.53 11.67 6.58
CA GLY A 353 12.77 10.90 6.56
C GLY A 353 13.05 10.22 5.22
N LEU A 354 14.30 9.83 4.96
CA LEU A 354 14.62 8.97 3.83
C LEU A 354 14.16 7.55 4.11
N SER A 355 13.38 6.99 3.19
CA SER A 355 12.99 5.57 3.20
C SER A 355 13.96 4.71 2.38
N ALA A 356 13.46 3.77 1.57
CA ALA A 356 14.31 2.90 0.77
C ALA A 356 15.19 3.70 -0.22
N PRO A 357 16.43 3.29 -0.39
CA PRO A 357 17.10 2.15 0.22
C PRO A 357 17.87 2.52 1.51
N TRP A 358 17.95 3.78 1.88
CA TRP A 358 18.89 4.28 2.90
C TRP A 358 18.36 4.21 4.34
N TRP A 359 17.05 4.42 4.53
CA TRP A 359 16.38 4.35 5.83
C TRP A 359 17.00 5.27 6.90
N ARG A 360 16.99 6.59 6.61
CA ARG A 360 17.47 7.65 7.51
C ARG A 360 16.28 8.50 7.99
N PRO A 361 15.67 8.22 9.14
CA PRO A 361 14.50 8.95 9.62
C PRO A 361 14.78 10.42 9.93
N GLU A 362 16.01 10.72 10.38
CA GLU A 362 16.43 12.08 10.76
C GLU A 362 17.12 12.84 9.61
N PHE A 363 16.91 12.41 8.35
CA PHE A 363 17.54 13.08 7.21
C PHE A 363 16.93 14.45 6.97
N GLU A 364 17.76 15.49 6.93
CA GLU A 364 17.34 16.87 6.74
C GLU A 364 16.98 17.18 5.27
N THR A 365 15.90 17.92 5.08
CA THR A 365 15.49 18.43 3.77
C THR A 365 16.31 19.68 3.43
N ARG A 366 16.92 19.73 2.24
CA ARG A 366 17.65 20.92 1.78
C ARG A 366 17.67 21.05 0.26
N PHE A 367 17.55 22.28 -0.21
CA PHE A 367 17.69 22.61 -1.64
C PHE A 367 19.18 22.74 -2.02
N GLY A 368 19.51 22.40 -3.25
CA GLY A 368 20.88 22.46 -3.79
C GLY A 368 21.37 23.85 -4.18
N GLY A 369 20.52 24.88 -4.10
CA GLY A 369 20.87 26.26 -4.43
C GLY A 369 19.81 27.26 -3.99
N LYS A 370 19.99 28.53 -4.37
CA LYS A 370 18.93 29.54 -4.21
C LYS A 370 17.93 29.38 -5.36
N LEU A 371 16.75 28.87 -5.05
CA LEU A 371 15.70 28.53 -6.00
C LEU A 371 14.52 29.47 -5.88
N SER A 372 13.92 29.84 -7.02
CA SER A 372 12.60 30.46 -7.07
C SER A 372 11.51 29.50 -6.59
N ALA A 373 10.31 29.98 -6.36
CA ALA A 373 9.19 29.15 -5.90
C ALA A 373 8.90 27.99 -6.88
N ASP A 374 8.90 28.24 -8.18
CA ASP A 374 8.59 27.21 -9.19
C ASP A 374 9.77 26.24 -9.38
N GLU A 375 11.02 26.69 -9.24
CA GLU A 375 12.19 25.81 -9.22
C GLU A 375 12.19 24.89 -7.98
N LYS A 376 11.70 25.35 -6.83
CA LYS A 376 11.50 24.51 -5.64
C LYS A 376 10.48 23.42 -5.91
N ILE A 377 9.37 23.72 -6.59
CA ILE A 377 8.37 22.73 -7.00
C ILE A 377 8.98 21.69 -7.95
N LEU A 378 9.73 22.14 -8.96
CA LEU A 378 10.41 21.22 -9.88
C LEU A 378 11.43 20.34 -9.16
N ALA A 379 12.27 20.91 -8.29
CA ALA A 379 13.25 20.18 -7.52
C ALA A 379 12.61 19.11 -6.62
N TRP A 380 11.42 19.41 -6.05
CA TRP A 380 10.64 18.44 -5.30
C TRP A 380 10.15 17.29 -6.19
N LEU A 381 9.55 17.58 -7.33
CA LEU A 381 9.08 16.56 -8.29
C LEU A 381 10.23 15.68 -8.80
N GLU A 382 11.36 16.29 -9.16
CA GLU A 382 12.54 15.57 -9.63
C GLU A 382 13.16 14.73 -8.50
N SER A 383 13.13 15.19 -7.23
CA SER A 383 13.63 14.41 -6.10
C SER A 383 12.90 13.06 -5.94
N LEU A 384 11.61 13.01 -6.26
CA LEU A 384 10.83 11.78 -6.20
C LEU A 384 11.27 10.79 -7.28
N ILE A 385 11.37 11.25 -8.55
CA ILE A 385 11.80 10.39 -9.66
C ILE A 385 13.27 9.97 -9.54
N PHE A 386 14.13 10.79 -8.95
CA PHE A 386 15.53 10.43 -8.67
C PHE A 386 15.61 9.28 -7.65
N GLN A 387 14.84 9.36 -6.56
CA GLN A 387 14.77 8.27 -5.59
C GLN A 387 14.12 7.00 -6.19
N VAL A 388 13.11 7.15 -7.05
CA VAL A 388 12.53 6.02 -7.82
C VAL A 388 13.60 5.39 -8.70
N ALA A 389 14.40 6.18 -9.43
CA ALA A 389 15.45 5.69 -10.32
C ALA A 389 16.55 4.92 -9.55
N VAL A 390 16.95 5.41 -8.38
CA VAL A 390 17.91 4.72 -7.51
C VAL A 390 17.36 3.37 -7.04
N ASN A 391 16.13 3.33 -6.56
CA ASN A 391 15.51 2.09 -6.12
C ASN A 391 15.33 1.09 -7.27
N LEU A 392 14.97 1.58 -8.45
CA LEU A 392 14.87 0.78 -9.65
C LEU A 392 16.21 0.16 -10.04
N ALA A 393 17.30 0.94 -10.01
CA ALA A 393 18.65 0.45 -10.31
C ALA A 393 19.09 -0.68 -9.35
N ARG A 394 18.70 -0.61 -8.07
CA ARG A 394 18.94 -1.70 -7.11
C ARG A 394 18.15 -2.97 -7.46
N ILE A 395 16.90 -2.82 -7.87
CA ILE A 395 16.07 -3.94 -8.34
C ILE A 395 16.70 -4.58 -9.57
N GLU A 396 17.18 -3.77 -10.51
CA GLU A 396 17.76 -4.24 -11.79
C GLU A 396 19.05 -5.05 -11.64
N ARG A 397 19.71 -4.96 -10.51
CA ARG A 397 20.84 -5.89 -10.21
C ARG A 397 20.41 -7.36 -10.11
N ARG A 398 19.12 -7.63 -9.95
CA ARG A 398 18.55 -8.96 -9.72
C ARG A 398 17.46 -9.35 -10.69
N ILE A 399 16.63 -8.40 -11.12
CA ILE A 399 15.47 -8.60 -11.99
C ILE A 399 15.55 -7.57 -13.12
N PRO A 400 15.62 -8.00 -14.40
CA PRO A 400 15.62 -7.06 -15.50
C PRO A 400 14.27 -6.33 -15.59
N VAL A 401 14.29 -4.99 -15.65
CA VAL A 401 13.08 -4.19 -15.83
C VAL A 401 13.08 -3.53 -17.19
N LYS A 402 12.06 -3.81 -18.01
CA LYS A 402 11.94 -3.29 -19.38
C LYS A 402 10.99 -2.11 -19.49
N ARG A 403 10.06 -1.95 -18.53
CA ARG A 403 9.03 -0.90 -18.54
C ARG A 403 8.55 -0.56 -17.14
N LEU A 404 7.96 0.61 -17.01
CA LEU A 404 7.37 1.09 -15.76
C LEU A 404 5.86 1.32 -15.97
N TYR A 405 5.05 0.83 -15.05
CA TYR A 405 3.65 1.21 -14.93
C TYR A 405 3.53 2.27 -13.85
N LEU A 406 2.96 3.44 -14.19
CA LEU A 406 2.84 4.57 -13.28
C LEU A 406 1.39 4.83 -12.92
N SER A 407 1.14 5.02 -11.63
CA SER A 407 -0.17 5.35 -11.05
C SER A 407 -0.05 6.40 -9.93
N GLY A 408 -1.16 6.75 -9.32
CA GLY A 408 -1.23 7.74 -8.24
C GLY A 408 -1.54 9.16 -8.76
N GLY A 409 -1.87 10.07 -7.84
CA GLY A 409 -2.35 11.41 -8.18
C GLY A 409 -1.36 12.23 -9.01
N LEU A 410 -0.07 12.15 -8.70
CA LEU A 410 0.98 12.88 -9.42
C LEU A 410 1.26 12.32 -10.82
N SER A 411 0.82 11.10 -11.15
CA SER A 411 0.94 10.56 -12.52
C SER A 411 0.14 11.33 -13.55
N ARG A 412 -0.82 12.16 -13.12
CA ARG A 412 -1.58 13.06 -14.02
C ARG A 412 -0.70 14.13 -14.66
N ALA A 413 0.43 14.45 -14.06
CA ALA A 413 1.39 15.41 -14.61
C ALA A 413 2.27 14.73 -15.68
N GLU A 414 1.96 14.94 -16.96
CA GLU A 414 2.66 14.31 -18.10
C GLU A 414 4.15 14.59 -18.11
N GLY A 415 4.56 15.81 -17.75
CA GLY A 415 5.97 16.17 -17.64
C GLY A 415 6.73 15.34 -16.59
N LEU A 416 6.04 14.88 -15.52
CA LEU A 416 6.63 13.95 -14.54
C LEU A 416 6.79 12.55 -15.14
N CYS A 417 5.78 12.05 -15.86
CA CYS A 417 5.84 10.76 -16.55
C CYS A 417 6.99 10.74 -17.56
N GLN A 418 7.13 11.80 -18.35
CA GLN A 418 8.20 11.92 -19.35
C GLN A 418 9.59 11.99 -18.68
N ARG A 419 9.75 12.76 -17.59
CA ARG A 419 11.02 12.82 -16.86
C ARG A 419 11.39 11.47 -16.24
N LEU A 420 10.42 10.75 -15.72
CA LEU A 420 10.65 9.39 -15.20
C LEU A 420 11.13 8.46 -16.31
N ALA A 421 10.54 8.53 -17.51
CA ALA A 421 11.01 7.76 -18.65
C ALA A 421 12.45 8.15 -19.05
N ASN A 422 12.74 9.47 -19.09
CA ASN A 422 14.05 9.98 -19.48
C ASN A 422 15.16 9.57 -18.51
N ILE A 423 14.90 9.63 -17.19
CA ILE A 423 15.92 9.30 -16.18
C ILE A 423 16.17 7.81 -16.06
N THR A 424 15.14 6.98 -16.25
CA THR A 424 15.24 5.52 -16.15
C THR A 424 15.66 4.86 -17.47
N GLY A 425 15.55 5.59 -18.59
CA GLY A 425 15.79 5.04 -19.92
C GLY A 425 14.76 4.01 -20.37
N LYS A 426 13.59 3.98 -19.72
CA LYS A 426 12.53 2.97 -19.94
C LYS A 426 11.20 3.62 -20.30
N PRO A 427 10.37 2.95 -21.13
CA PRO A 427 9.01 3.42 -21.35
C PRO A 427 8.22 3.40 -20.05
N VAL A 428 7.52 4.50 -19.80
CA VAL A 428 6.57 4.66 -18.69
C VAL A 428 5.16 4.58 -19.26
N ILE A 429 4.33 3.73 -18.69
CA ILE A 429 2.94 3.51 -19.09
C ILE A 429 2.05 3.99 -17.95
N ARG A 430 1.28 5.06 -18.19
CA ARG A 430 0.27 5.56 -17.27
C ARG A 430 -1.07 4.94 -17.66
N ARG A 431 -1.58 4.03 -16.83
CA ARG A 431 -2.89 3.41 -17.07
C ARG A 431 -4.02 4.41 -16.80
N HIS A 432 -5.10 4.32 -17.57
CA HIS A 432 -6.25 5.22 -17.45
C HIS A 432 -7.23 4.84 -16.34
N ASN A 433 -6.93 3.78 -15.57
CA ASN A 433 -7.84 3.28 -14.56
C ASN A 433 -7.68 3.98 -13.20
N PRO A 434 -8.69 4.72 -12.74
CA PRO A 434 -8.67 5.37 -11.42
C PRO A 434 -8.87 4.39 -10.26
N ASP A 435 -9.47 3.20 -10.51
CA ASP A 435 -9.87 2.23 -9.48
C ASP A 435 -9.03 0.94 -9.53
N ALA A 436 -7.71 1.10 -9.61
CA ALA A 436 -6.78 -0.01 -9.79
C ALA A 436 -6.95 -1.14 -8.75
N THR A 437 -7.20 -0.81 -7.48
CA THR A 437 -7.42 -1.80 -6.42
C THR A 437 -8.64 -2.67 -6.69
N LEU A 438 -9.79 -2.04 -6.97
CA LEU A 438 -11.05 -2.74 -7.24
C LEU A 438 -10.96 -3.60 -8.51
N GLN A 439 -10.36 -3.06 -9.57
CA GLN A 439 -10.20 -3.78 -10.83
C GLN A 439 -9.25 -4.97 -10.71
N GLY A 440 -8.14 -4.82 -10.00
CA GLY A 440 -7.21 -5.93 -9.77
C GLY A 440 -7.82 -7.03 -8.91
N LEU A 441 -8.61 -6.65 -7.90
CA LEU A 441 -9.36 -7.60 -7.10
C LEU A 441 -10.39 -8.37 -7.93
N ALA A 442 -11.12 -7.65 -8.80
CA ALA A 442 -12.09 -8.26 -9.71
C ALA A 442 -11.44 -9.22 -10.73
N TRP A 443 -10.26 -8.88 -11.26
CA TRP A 443 -9.48 -9.76 -12.11
C TRP A 443 -9.16 -11.10 -11.43
N ALA A 444 -8.71 -11.03 -10.18
CA ALA A 444 -8.41 -12.23 -9.41
C ALA A 444 -9.69 -13.06 -9.12
N LEU A 445 -10.83 -12.40 -8.83
CA LEU A 445 -12.13 -13.03 -8.65
C LEU A 445 -12.65 -13.73 -9.91
N ALA A 446 -12.39 -13.12 -11.08
CA ALA A 446 -12.78 -13.69 -12.38
C ALA A 446 -11.94 -14.91 -12.80
N GLY A 447 -10.99 -15.34 -11.96
CA GLY A 447 -10.11 -16.48 -12.25
C GLY A 447 -8.89 -16.12 -13.07
N MET A 448 -8.48 -14.86 -13.04
CA MET A 448 -7.25 -14.36 -13.70
C MET A 448 -7.26 -14.51 -15.22
N PRO A 449 -8.29 -14.02 -15.94
CA PRO A 449 -8.37 -14.16 -17.39
C PRO A 449 -7.23 -13.42 -18.08
N GLU A 450 -6.79 -13.95 -19.23
CA GLU A 450 -5.77 -13.32 -20.08
C GLU A 450 -6.30 -12.03 -20.73
N ASP A 451 -7.53 -12.09 -21.24
CA ASP A 451 -8.26 -10.95 -21.81
C ASP A 451 -8.94 -10.16 -20.68
N TRP A 452 -8.30 -9.08 -20.23
CA TRP A 452 -8.81 -8.22 -19.16
C TRP A 452 -8.81 -6.75 -19.58
N SER A 453 -9.90 -6.03 -19.30
CA SER A 453 -9.97 -4.59 -19.55
C SER A 453 -9.04 -3.80 -18.61
N GLY A 454 -8.65 -2.57 -19.02
CA GLY A 454 -7.78 -1.70 -18.20
C GLY A 454 -6.28 -1.84 -18.50
N GLN A 455 -5.93 -2.48 -19.62
CA GLN A 455 -4.54 -2.52 -20.10
C GLN A 455 -4.15 -1.22 -20.84
N ASP A 456 -5.13 -0.44 -21.31
CA ASP A 456 -4.91 0.80 -22.05
C ASP A 456 -4.27 1.89 -21.18
N GLY A 457 -3.39 2.66 -21.80
CA GLY A 457 -2.69 3.74 -21.13
C GLY A 457 -1.81 4.58 -22.07
N ASP A 458 -1.43 5.74 -21.58
CA ASP A 458 -0.49 6.61 -22.29
C ASP A 458 0.93 6.08 -22.10
N THR A 459 1.70 6.03 -23.19
CA THR A 459 3.09 5.58 -23.15
C THR A 459 4.04 6.74 -23.39
N PHE A 460 4.92 7.00 -22.42
CA PHE A 460 6.00 7.98 -22.48
C PHE A 460 7.31 7.24 -22.78
N LYS A 461 7.84 7.43 -23.96
CA LYS A 461 9.13 6.84 -24.37
C LYS A 461 10.28 7.75 -23.89
N PRO A 462 11.43 7.18 -23.48
CA PRO A 462 12.59 7.99 -23.12
C PRO A 462 13.09 8.81 -24.30
N VAL A 463 13.34 10.09 -24.03
CA VAL A 463 14.00 11.02 -24.95
C VAL A 463 15.18 11.66 -24.23
N GLY A 464 16.25 11.95 -24.95
CA GLY A 464 17.44 12.54 -24.36
C GLY A 464 17.12 13.92 -23.73
N GLN A 465 17.40 14.08 -22.44
CA GLN A 465 17.28 15.36 -21.72
C GLN A 465 18.54 15.59 -20.87
N VAL A 466 19.56 16.19 -21.50
CA VAL A 466 20.89 16.37 -20.90
C VAL A 466 20.83 17.11 -19.55
N ALA A 467 20.06 18.20 -19.50
CA ALA A 467 19.94 19.01 -18.28
C ALA A 467 19.34 18.21 -17.10
N LEU A 468 18.37 17.32 -17.34
CA LEU A 468 17.82 16.44 -16.30
C LEU A 468 18.87 15.45 -15.78
N LEU A 469 19.68 14.87 -16.68
CA LEU A 469 20.75 13.93 -16.29
C LEU A 469 21.86 14.66 -15.50
N GLN A 470 22.18 15.88 -15.85
CA GLN A 470 23.13 16.73 -15.10
C GLN A 470 22.61 17.02 -13.68
N ARG A 471 21.33 17.41 -13.54
CA ARG A 471 20.72 17.59 -12.20
C ARG A 471 20.68 16.31 -11.40
N PHE A 472 20.40 15.17 -12.03
CA PHE A 472 20.47 13.87 -11.36
C PHE A 472 21.87 13.56 -10.85
N ALA A 473 22.92 13.78 -11.66
CA ALA A 473 24.30 13.59 -11.23
C ALA A 473 24.71 14.53 -10.08
N ALA A 474 24.29 15.78 -10.13
CA ALA A 474 24.52 16.74 -9.06
C ALA A 474 23.79 16.33 -7.76
N TRP A 475 22.54 15.86 -7.87
CA TRP A 475 21.76 15.34 -6.76
C TRP A 475 22.43 14.09 -6.16
N GLN A 476 22.91 13.15 -6.98
CA GLN A 476 23.61 11.94 -6.49
C GLN A 476 24.88 12.30 -5.72
N SER A 477 25.66 13.24 -6.22
CA SER A 477 26.88 13.69 -5.53
C SER A 477 26.54 14.34 -4.19
N ALA A 478 25.49 15.17 -4.14
CA ALA A 478 25.03 15.81 -2.91
C ALA A 478 24.43 14.79 -1.92
N MET A 479 23.70 13.77 -2.40
CA MET A 479 23.20 12.68 -1.57
C MET A 479 24.34 11.85 -0.98
N ALA A 480 25.33 11.47 -1.78
CA ALA A 480 26.50 10.73 -1.32
C ALA A 480 27.23 11.50 -0.19
N GLN A 481 27.46 12.79 -0.39
CA GLN A 481 28.05 13.66 0.63
C GLN A 481 27.19 13.71 1.91
N ALA A 482 25.85 13.84 1.77
CA ALA A 482 24.95 13.93 2.91
C ALA A 482 24.84 12.61 3.69
N LEU A 483 25.00 11.48 3.00
CA LEU A 483 24.99 10.15 3.59
C LEU A 483 26.36 9.68 4.11
N GLY A 484 27.46 10.39 3.77
CA GLY A 484 28.81 9.98 4.09
C GLY A 484 29.26 8.72 3.35
N THR A 485 28.83 8.56 2.09
CA THR A 485 29.12 7.40 1.22
C THR A 485 29.73 7.86 -0.10
N ASP A 486 30.25 6.92 -0.89
CA ASP A 486 30.67 7.22 -2.27
C ASP A 486 29.46 7.33 -3.21
N THR A 487 29.61 8.11 -4.28
CA THR A 487 28.53 8.30 -5.28
C THR A 487 28.11 6.97 -5.94
N GLN A 488 29.03 5.99 -6.06
CA GLN A 488 28.75 4.67 -6.60
C GLN A 488 27.83 3.84 -5.69
N ASP A 489 27.82 4.13 -4.38
CA ASP A 489 27.01 3.42 -3.37
C ASP A 489 25.58 3.98 -3.25
N ILE A 490 25.29 5.06 -3.98
CA ILE A 490 23.94 5.63 -4.04
C ILE A 490 22.95 4.63 -4.70
N TYR A 491 23.42 3.82 -5.62
CA TYR A 491 22.62 2.80 -6.31
C TYR A 491 22.44 1.51 -5.54
#